data_c43c7ca49078c59124e2f6f7ab612eda
#
_entry.id   c43c7ca49078c59124e2f6f7ab612eda
#
_cell.length_a   1.000
_cell.length_b   1.000
_cell.length_c   1.000
_cell.angle_alpha   90.00
_cell.angle_beta   90.00
_cell.angle_gamma   90.00
#
_symmetry.space_group_name_H-M   'P 1'
#
loop_
_entity.id
_entity.type
_entity.pdbx_description
1 polymer ?
#
loop_
_entity_poly.entity_id
_entity_poly.type
_entity_poly.pdbx_seq_one_letter_code
_entity_poly.pdbx_strand_id
1 'polypeptide(L)'
;MLRLDLNRRRVVYRHLPTGAEGSEPFDCLLLATGSRPLRPQLPGIDSRGVFGIRTLDDAERLRRFIDREQPRRAAVVGAGYVGMEMADALRRLGLEVDLVGRSAEVMGTLDEEMGRLVSQAVRDTGVTTYLGQVVRHFEVAQGRVAAVVTDQRTVPADLVVLGLGVGPNADLAREAGLGLGVRGSVKVDEQLRTSEPGIWAAGDCTESYDLVGRRPVGRTRPAAVVPPAGSASSPMVESSGGLRRRLNRRRTRRVS
;
A
#
# COMPACT_ATOMS: atom_id res chain seq x y z
N MET A 1 7.40 1.30 -15.41
CA MET A 1 8.38 0.23 -15.71
C MET A 1 7.60 -0.98 -16.20
N LEU A 2 8.08 -1.67 -17.22
CA LEU A 2 7.38 -2.81 -17.83
C LEU A 2 8.03 -4.15 -17.46
N ARG A 3 9.35 -4.25 -17.54
CA ARG A 3 10.09 -5.48 -17.20
C ARG A 3 11.56 -5.20 -16.89
N LEU A 4 12.19 -6.14 -16.23
CA LEU A 4 13.65 -6.22 -16.06
C LEU A 4 14.22 -7.29 -16.99
N ASP A 5 15.24 -6.94 -17.75
CA ASP A 5 16.03 -7.89 -18.53
C ASP A 5 17.36 -8.08 -17.80
N LEU A 6 17.44 -9.13 -16.98
CA LEU A 6 18.62 -9.41 -16.17
C LEU A 6 19.82 -9.80 -17.03
N ASN A 7 19.59 -10.58 -18.10
CA ASN A 7 20.65 -11.05 -18.98
C ASN A 7 21.36 -9.89 -19.69
N ARG A 8 20.60 -8.88 -20.09
CA ARG A 8 21.14 -7.68 -20.76
C ARG A 8 21.38 -6.53 -19.80
N ARG A 9 21.06 -6.71 -18.53
CA ARG A 9 21.12 -5.68 -17.47
C ARG A 9 20.43 -4.38 -17.89
N ARG A 10 19.17 -4.49 -18.30
CA ARG A 10 18.36 -3.35 -18.77
C ARG A 10 17.00 -3.29 -18.07
N VAL A 11 16.57 -2.07 -17.83
CA VAL A 11 15.20 -1.76 -17.40
C VAL A 11 14.39 -1.34 -18.62
N VAL A 12 13.29 -2.01 -18.91
CA VAL A 12 12.35 -1.61 -19.95
C VAL A 12 11.22 -0.82 -19.33
N TYR A 13 10.92 0.33 -19.92
CA TYR A 13 9.89 1.23 -19.41
C TYR A 13 9.01 1.78 -20.53
N ARG A 14 7.85 2.31 -20.15
CA ARG A 14 6.97 3.09 -21.04
C ARG A 14 6.92 4.52 -20.55
N HIS A 15 7.15 5.46 -21.43
CA HIS A 15 7.00 6.88 -21.18
C HIS A 15 5.50 7.20 -21.18
N LEU A 16 4.94 7.55 -20.03
CA LEU A 16 3.48 7.69 -19.87
C LEU A 16 2.86 8.75 -20.81
N PRO A 17 3.43 9.96 -20.98
CA PRO A 17 2.85 10.98 -21.86
C PRO A 17 2.78 10.58 -23.33
N THR A 18 3.75 9.82 -23.83
CA THR A 18 3.85 9.48 -25.26
C THR A 18 3.48 8.05 -25.57
N GLY A 19 3.41 7.18 -24.57
CA GLY A 19 3.23 5.74 -24.74
C GLY A 19 4.47 5.01 -25.30
N ALA A 20 5.54 5.72 -25.63
CA ALA A 20 6.75 5.14 -26.22
C ALA A 20 7.48 4.24 -25.22
N GLU A 21 7.95 3.10 -25.70
CA GLU A 21 8.79 2.21 -24.90
C GLU A 21 10.27 2.58 -25.06
N GLY A 22 11.00 2.45 -23.97
CA GLY A 22 12.44 2.68 -23.93
C GLY A 22 13.12 1.63 -23.05
N SER A 23 14.45 1.61 -23.10
CA SER A 23 15.21 0.76 -22.18
C SER A 23 16.51 1.44 -21.77
N GLU A 24 16.84 1.37 -20.47
CA GLU A 24 18.05 1.91 -19.88
C GLU A 24 18.94 0.80 -19.36
N PRO A 25 20.25 0.81 -19.65
CA PRO A 25 21.18 -0.11 -19.03
C PRO A 25 21.45 0.28 -17.58
N PHE A 26 21.83 -0.70 -16.77
CA PHE A 26 22.26 -0.44 -15.39
C PHE A 26 23.47 -1.31 -15.01
N ASP A 27 24.35 -0.74 -14.23
CA ASP A 27 25.41 -1.46 -13.52
C ASP A 27 24.92 -1.90 -12.13
N CYS A 28 24.13 -1.04 -11.48
CA CYS A 28 23.48 -1.28 -10.21
C CYS A 28 22.02 -0.86 -10.29
N LEU A 29 21.12 -1.66 -9.73
CA LEU A 29 19.69 -1.39 -9.72
C LEU A 29 19.13 -1.46 -8.31
N LEU A 30 18.39 -0.43 -7.91
CA LEU A 30 17.58 -0.44 -6.69
C LEU A 30 16.09 -0.55 -7.05
N LEU A 31 15.45 -1.61 -6.59
CA LEU A 31 14.01 -1.80 -6.65
C LEU A 31 13.34 -1.17 -5.43
N ALA A 32 12.63 -0.08 -5.62
CA ALA A 32 11.88 0.63 -4.59
C ALA A 32 10.42 0.85 -5.03
N THR A 33 9.79 -0.22 -5.50
CA THR A 33 8.46 -0.21 -6.13
C THR A 33 7.31 -0.03 -5.13
N GLY A 34 7.61 -0.10 -3.84
CA GLY A 34 6.63 0.12 -2.77
C GLY A 34 5.58 -0.99 -2.67
N SER A 35 4.37 -0.60 -2.31
CA SER A 35 3.25 -1.51 -2.10
C SER A 35 2.00 -1.04 -2.86
N ARG A 36 0.98 -1.86 -2.93
CA ARG A 36 -0.34 -1.53 -3.48
C ARG A 36 -1.44 -1.88 -2.48
N PRO A 37 -2.58 -1.18 -2.48
CA PRO A 37 -3.72 -1.55 -1.67
C PRO A 37 -4.17 -2.98 -1.99
N LEU A 38 -4.46 -3.76 -0.96
CA LEU A 38 -5.08 -5.06 -1.13
C LEU A 38 -6.53 -4.87 -1.61
N ARG A 39 -6.84 -5.52 -2.72
CA ARG A 39 -8.18 -5.51 -3.31
C ARG A 39 -8.57 -6.96 -3.61
N PRO A 40 -9.22 -7.65 -2.65
CA PRO A 40 -9.64 -9.03 -2.85
C PRO A 40 -10.71 -9.10 -3.96
N GLN A 41 -10.82 -10.27 -4.58
CA GLN A 41 -11.88 -10.50 -5.57
C GLN A 41 -13.19 -10.80 -4.84
N LEU A 42 -13.95 -9.76 -4.55
CA LEU A 42 -15.28 -9.86 -3.96
C LEU A 42 -16.32 -9.30 -4.93
N PRO A 43 -17.49 -9.95 -5.07
CA PRO A 43 -18.56 -9.42 -5.90
C PRO A 43 -18.91 -7.98 -5.50
N GLY A 44 -19.07 -7.11 -6.48
CA GLY A 44 -19.44 -5.71 -6.29
C GLY A 44 -18.29 -4.77 -5.87
N ILE A 45 -17.06 -5.25 -5.68
CA ILE A 45 -15.94 -4.41 -5.24
C ILE A 45 -15.57 -3.30 -6.23
N ASP A 46 -15.83 -3.51 -7.51
CA ASP A 46 -15.52 -2.55 -8.59
C ASP A 46 -16.68 -1.60 -8.89
N SER A 47 -17.76 -1.64 -8.12
CA SER A 47 -18.89 -0.74 -8.29
C SER A 47 -18.53 0.71 -7.95
N ARG A 48 -19.26 1.64 -8.56
CA ARG A 48 -19.14 3.06 -8.25
C ARG A 48 -19.42 3.30 -6.76
N GLY A 49 -18.57 4.10 -6.10
CA GLY A 49 -18.67 4.39 -4.67
C GLY A 49 -17.77 3.50 -3.80
N VAL A 50 -17.01 2.56 -4.39
CA VAL A 50 -16.00 1.77 -3.67
C VAL A 50 -14.60 2.30 -3.99
N PHE A 51 -13.86 2.74 -2.97
CA PHE A 51 -12.55 3.38 -3.08
C PHE A 51 -11.47 2.63 -2.29
N GLY A 52 -10.28 2.50 -2.87
CA GLY A 52 -9.05 2.24 -2.14
C GLY A 52 -8.27 3.55 -2.04
N ILE A 53 -7.61 3.80 -0.92
CA ILE A 53 -6.85 5.03 -0.68
C ILE A 53 -5.38 4.71 -0.49
N ARG A 54 -4.54 5.31 -1.35
CA ARG A 54 -3.09 5.24 -1.25
C ARG A 54 -2.38 6.50 -1.74
N THR A 55 -2.84 7.07 -2.83
CA THR A 55 -2.24 8.24 -3.49
C THR A 55 -3.09 9.48 -3.25
N LEU A 56 -2.52 10.65 -3.52
CA LEU A 56 -3.27 11.90 -3.51
C LEU A 56 -4.42 11.87 -4.52
N ASP A 57 -4.18 11.30 -5.71
CA ASP A 57 -5.22 11.14 -6.73
C ASP A 57 -6.41 10.31 -6.24
N ASP A 58 -6.15 9.29 -5.40
CA ASP A 58 -7.23 8.50 -4.79
C ASP A 58 -8.06 9.35 -3.82
N ALA A 59 -7.37 10.17 -2.99
CA ALA A 59 -8.03 11.08 -2.07
C ALA A 59 -8.85 12.15 -2.82
N GLU A 60 -8.31 12.71 -3.90
CA GLU A 60 -9.04 13.65 -4.74
C GLU A 60 -10.25 13.03 -5.43
N ARG A 61 -10.13 11.79 -5.91
CA ARG A 61 -11.27 11.05 -6.50
C ARG A 61 -12.37 10.82 -5.46
N LEU A 62 -11.99 10.40 -4.25
CA LEU A 62 -12.93 10.24 -3.15
C LEU A 62 -13.59 11.56 -2.80
N ARG A 63 -12.83 12.65 -2.67
CA ARG A 63 -13.35 13.98 -2.35
C ARG A 63 -14.34 14.46 -3.41
N ARG A 64 -13.98 14.36 -4.69
CA ARG A 64 -14.89 14.71 -5.80
C ARG A 64 -16.17 13.87 -5.79
N PHE A 65 -16.09 12.60 -5.41
CA PHE A 65 -17.27 11.76 -5.27
C PHE A 65 -18.17 12.27 -4.14
N ILE A 66 -17.62 12.57 -2.97
CA ILE A 66 -18.37 13.10 -1.82
C ILE A 66 -19.05 14.43 -2.19
N ASP A 67 -18.33 15.34 -2.82
CA ASP A 67 -18.86 16.66 -3.20
C ASP A 67 -20.00 16.58 -4.23
N ARG A 68 -19.95 15.61 -5.17
CA ARG A 68 -20.96 15.46 -6.23
C ARG A 68 -22.17 14.63 -5.80
N GLU A 69 -21.94 13.53 -5.11
CA GLU A 69 -22.96 12.53 -4.81
C GLU A 69 -23.60 12.73 -3.45
N GLN A 70 -22.98 13.54 -2.57
CA GLN A 70 -23.47 13.87 -1.23
C GLN A 70 -23.90 12.61 -0.44
N PRO A 71 -23.02 11.57 -0.33
CA PRO A 71 -23.34 10.38 0.43
C PRO A 71 -23.60 10.72 1.89
N ARG A 72 -24.52 10.00 2.52
CA ARG A 72 -24.81 10.17 3.95
C ARG A 72 -24.08 9.13 4.79
N ARG A 73 -24.01 7.89 4.29
CA ARG A 73 -23.44 6.74 5.00
C ARG A 73 -22.20 6.24 4.30
N ALA A 74 -21.14 6.10 5.07
CA ALA A 74 -19.90 5.54 4.62
C ALA A 74 -19.56 4.27 5.41
N ALA A 75 -19.20 3.20 4.72
CA ALA A 75 -18.61 2.03 5.36
C ALA A 75 -17.09 2.01 5.11
N VAL A 76 -16.32 1.85 6.16
CA VAL A 76 -14.88 1.63 6.07
C VAL A 76 -14.62 0.15 6.33
N VAL A 77 -14.08 -0.55 5.35
CA VAL A 77 -13.78 -1.98 5.42
C VAL A 77 -12.31 -2.19 5.73
N GLY A 78 -12.03 -2.64 6.95
CA GLY A 78 -10.68 -2.82 7.50
C GLY A 78 -10.38 -1.87 8.65
N ALA A 79 -10.21 -2.41 9.85
CA ALA A 79 -10.02 -1.69 11.11
C ALA A 79 -8.52 -1.54 11.49
N GLY A 80 -7.64 -1.40 10.49
CA GLY A 80 -6.22 -1.06 10.66
C GLY A 80 -5.96 0.43 10.57
N TYR A 81 -4.68 0.86 10.48
CA TYR A 81 -4.26 2.27 10.45
C TYR A 81 -5.01 3.09 9.38
N VAL A 82 -4.99 2.64 8.13
CA VAL A 82 -5.65 3.36 7.03
C VAL A 82 -7.17 3.45 7.26
N GLY A 83 -7.79 2.36 7.73
CA GLY A 83 -9.22 2.36 8.01
C GLY A 83 -9.60 3.33 9.12
N MET A 84 -8.79 3.41 10.18
CA MET A 84 -9.00 4.33 11.30
C MET A 84 -8.90 5.79 10.86
N GLU A 85 -7.83 6.15 10.12
CA GLU A 85 -7.64 7.49 9.56
C GLU A 85 -8.79 7.88 8.63
N MET A 86 -9.25 6.95 7.81
CA MET A 86 -10.37 7.21 6.90
C MET A 86 -11.70 7.34 7.65
N ALA A 87 -11.93 6.56 8.70
CA ALA A 87 -13.12 6.68 9.51
C ALA A 87 -13.20 8.06 10.18
N ASP A 88 -12.09 8.54 10.79
CA ASP A 88 -12.01 9.89 11.37
C ASP A 88 -12.23 10.98 10.30
N ALA A 89 -11.55 10.88 9.16
CA ALA A 89 -11.68 11.86 8.08
C ALA A 89 -13.12 11.96 7.56
N LEU A 90 -13.80 10.83 7.34
CA LEU A 90 -15.18 10.79 6.87
C LEU A 90 -16.17 11.33 7.92
N ARG A 91 -15.92 11.03 9.21
CA ARG A 91 -16.69 11.62 10.31
C ARG A 91 -16.56 13.14 10.35
N ARG A 92 -15.35 13.68 10.21
CA ARG A 92 -15.10 15.13 10.13
C ARG A 92 -15.78 15.80 8.94
N LEU A 93 -16.02 15.05 7.86
CA LEU A 93 -16.81 15.50 6.70
C LEU A 93 -18.32 15.40 6.94
N GLY A 94 -18.77 14.95 8.12
CA GLY A 94 -20.18 14.90 8.51
C GLY A 94 -20.93 13.64 8.07
N LEU A 95 -20.23 12.59 7.60
CA LEU A 95 -20.88 11.34 7.23
C LEU A 95 -21.16 10.49 8.48
N GLU A 96 -22.21 9.68 8.42
CA GLU A 96 -22.39 8.53 9.31
C GLU A 96 -21.39 7.46 8.90
N VAL A 97 -20.58 6.96 9.84
CA VAL A 97 -19.48 6.04 9.51
C VAL A 97 -19.62 4.73 10.27
N ASP A 98 -19.64 3.65 9.49
CA ASP A 98 -19.59 2.27 9.94
C ASP A 98 -18.21 1.66 9.65
N LEU A 99 -17.53 1.17 10.68
CA LEU A 99 -16.22 0.52 10.56
C LEU A 99 -16.39 -1.01 10.65
N VAL A 100 -16.11 -1.70 9.57
CA VAL A 100 -16.21 -3.16 9.47
C VAL A 100 -14.82 -3.78 9.55
N GLY A 101 -14.60 -4.70 10.50
CA GLY A 101 -13.30 -5.32 10.74
C GLY A 101 -13.37 -6.80 11.00
N ARG A 102 -12.38 -7.56 10.51
CA ARG A 102 -12.27 -9.00 10.70
C ARG A 102 -11.77 -9.37 12.11
N SER A 103 -10.92 -8.55 12.70
CA SER A 103 -10.38 -8.75 14.05
C SER A 103 -11.43 -8.42 15.11
N ALA A 104 -11.31 -9.00 16.29
CA ALA A 104 -12.19 -8.72 17.43
C ALA A 104 -12.10 -7.27 17.91
N GLU A 105 -10.94 -6.64 17.74
CA GLU A 105 -10.68 -5.25 18.07
C GLU A 105 -10.10 -4.50 16.89
N VAL A 106 -10.16 -3.16 16.90
CA VAL A 106 -9.45 -2.31 15.94
C VAL A 106 -7.95 -2.46 16.16
N MET A 107 -7.17 -2.10 15.13
CA MET A 107 -5.71 -2.16 15.23
C MET A 107 -5.20 -3.53 15.69
N GLY A 108 -5.69 -4.64 15.09
CA GLY A 108 -5.40 -6.03 15.46
C GLY A 108 -3.91 -6.44 15.55
N THR A 109 -2.99 -5.45 15.49
CA THR A 109 -1.56 -5.59 15.78
C THR A 109 -1.18 -5.14 17.18
N LEU A 110 -2.13 -4.57 17.92
CA LEU A 110 -2.01 -4.22 19.33
C LEU A 110 -2.37 -5.42 20.19
N ASP A 111 -1.90 -5.39 21.42
CA ASP A 111 -2.38 -6.30 22.45
C ASP A 111 -3.87 -6.08 22.70
N GLU A 112 -4.58 -7.12 23.12
CA GLU A 112 -6.05 -7.08 23.23
C GLU A 112 -6.55 -5.97 24.15
N GLU A 113 -5.85 -5.71 25.24
CA GLU A 113 -6.21 -4.64 26.19
C GLU A 113 -6.11 -3.26 25.54
N MET A 114 -5.02 -3.00 24.82
CA MET A 114 -4.84 -1.76 24.07
C MET A 114 -5.85 -1.66 22.91
N GLY A 115 -6.10 -2.77 22.22
CA GLY A 115 -7.12 -2.85 21.17
C GLY A 115 -8.50 -2.45 21.68
N ARG A 116 -8.89 -2.92 22.85
CA ARG A 116 -10.17 -2.56 23.50
C ARG A 116 -10.27 -1.06 23.82
N LEU A 117 -9.21 -0.46 24.36
CA LEU A 117 -9.17 0.97 24.66
C LEU A 117 -9.32 1.81 23.38
N VAL A 118 -8.60 1.44 22.31
CA VAL A 118 -8.72 2.13 21.02
C VAL A 118 -10.10 1.92 20.41
N SER A 119 -10.67 0.71 20.48
CA SER A 119 -12.02 0.44 19.98
C SER A 119 -13.07 1.27 20.71
N GLN A 120 -12.91 1.47 22.02
CA GLN A 120 -13.81 2.34 22.79
C GLN A 120 -13.66 3.79 22.35
N ALA A 121 -12.43 4.30 22.23
CA ALA A 121 -12.19 5.67 21.77
C ALA A 121 -12.80 5.93 20.38
N VAL A 122 -12.75 4.95 19.47
CA VAL A 122 -13.40 5.03 18.15
C VAL A 122 -14.91 5.18 18.29
N ARG A 123 -15.53 4.33 19.08
CA ARG A 123 -16.99 4.41 19.34
C ARG A 123 -17.39 5.76 19.92
N ASP A 124 -16.57 6.32 20.81
CA ASP A 124 -16.83 7.62 21.46
C ASP A 124 -16.81 8.79 20.44
N THR A 125 -16.16 8.61 19.27
CA THR A 125 -16.23 9.58 18.16
C THR A 125 -17.52 9.50 17.34
N GLY A 126 -18.41 8.55 17.66
CA GLY A 126 -19.66 8.31 16.94
C GLY A 126 -19.50 7.42 15.70
N VAL A 127 -18.39 6.66 15.59
CA VAL A 127 -18.22 5.60 14.59
C VAL A 127 -18.87 4.33 15.11
N THR A 128 -19.77 3.75 14.33
CA THR A 128 -20.31 2.41 14.62
C THR A 128 -19.30 1.34 14.22
N THR A 129 -19.01 0.39 15.09
CA THR A 129 -18.01 -0.65 14.82
C THR A 129 -18.67 -2.02 14.68
N TYR A 130 -18.36 -2.74 13.59
CA TYR A 130 -18.77 -4.11 13.31
C TYR A 130 -17.50 -4.97 13.21
N LEU A 131 -17.00 -5.39 14.36
CA LEU A 131 -15.75 -6.17 14.48
C LEU A 131 -16.03 -7.68 14.54
N GLY A 132 -14.99 -8.49 14.27
CA GLY A 132 -15.13 -9.95 14.20
C GLY A 132 -15.93 -10.43 12.98
N GLN A 133 -16.08 -9.61 11.94
CA GLN A 133 -16.92 -9.92 10.78
C GLN A 133 -16.11 -9.96 9.48
N VAL A 134 -16.46 -10.91 8.61
CA VAL A 134 -15.81 -11.09 7.31
C VAL A 134 -16.73 -10.59 6.20
N VAL A 135 -16.26 -9.61 5.43
CA VAL A 135 -16.98 -9.13 4.26
C VAL A 135 -17.05 -10.22 3.19
N ARG A 136 -18.23 -10.48 2.66
CA ARG A 136 -18.51 -11.47 1.62
C ARG A 136 -18.67 -10.86 0.25
N HIS A 137 -19.40 -9.77 0.15
CA HIS A 137 -19.63 -9.04 -1.11
C HIS A 137 -20.13 -7.62 -0.82
N PHE A 138 -20.28 -6.85 -1.89
CA PHE A 138 -20.92 -5.53 -1.88
C PHE A 138 -22.21 -5.61 -2.67
N GLU A 139 -23.32 -5.20 -2.08
CA GLU A 139 -24.58 -5.02 -2.81
C GLU A 139 -24.48 -3.80 -3.72
N VAL A 140 -25.02 -3.95 -4.93
CA VAL A 140 -24.96 -2.92 -5.95
C VAL A 140 -26.38 -2.62 -6.44
N ALA A 141 -26.77 -1.37 -6.38
CA ALA A 141 -28.01 -0.86 -6.93
C ALA A 141 -27.70 0.21 -7.98
N GLN A 142 -28.22 0.05 -9.19
CA GLN A 142 -28.01 0.99 -10.31
C GLN A 142 -26.53 1.30 -10.58
N GLY A 143 -25.65 0.29 -10.48
CA GLY A 143 -24.20 0.42 -10.70
C GLY A 143 -23.41 1.09 -9.57
N ARG A 144 -24.06 1.39 -8.44
CA ARG A 144 -23.44 1.98 -7.24
C ARG A 144 -23.50 1.02 -6.06
N VAL A 145 -22.53 1.12 -5.17
CA VAL A 145 -22.59 0.40 -3.90
C VAL A 145 -23.80 0.87 -3.09
N ALA A 146 -24.50 -0.08 -2.50
CA ALA A 146 -25.66 0.16 -1.64
C ALA A 146 -25.49 -0.42 -0.24
N ALA A 147 -24.66 -1.47 -0.09
CA ALA A 147 -24.35 -2.05 1.20
C ALA A 147 -23.05 -2.87 1.17
N VAL A 148 -22.47 -3.08 2.36
CA VAL A 148 -21.42 -4.06 2.64
C VAL A 148 -22.07 -5.26 3.31
N VAL A 149 -21.97 -6.44 2.71
CA VAL A 149 -22.53 -7.69 3.27
C VAL A 149 -21.41 -8.49 3.91
N THR A 150 -21.58 -8.75 5.19
CA THR A 150 -20.68 -9.58 5.99
C THR A 150 -21.28 -10.99 6.18
N ASP A 151 -20.55 -11.85 6.85
CA ASP A 151 -21.06 -13.16 7.29
C ASP A 151 -22.13 -13.09 8.41
N GLN A 152 -22.38 -11.89 8.96
CA GLN A 152 -23.31 -11.72 10.07
C GLN A 152 -24.44 -10.71 9.78
N ARG A 153 -24.22 -9.74 8.88
CA ARG A 153 -25.20 -8.70 8.58
C ARG A 153 -24.97 -7.98 7.28
N THR A 154 -25.95 -7.20 6.87
CA THR A 154 -25.84 -6.20 5.79
C THR A 154 -25.71 -4.82 6.43
N VAL A 155 -24.68 -4.07 6.04
CA VAL A 155 -24.38 -2.70 6.48
C VAL A 155 -24.67 -1.76 5.31
N PRO A 156 -25.74 -0.95 5.34
CA PRO A 156 -26.06 -0.03 4.26
C PRO A 156 -24.98 1.05 4.12
N ALA A 157 -24.59 1.35 2.88
CA ALA A 157 -23.55 2.33 2.60
C ALA A 157 -23.70 2.96 1.22
N ASP A 158 -23.63 4.29 1.14
CA ASP A 158 -23.62 5.05 -0.11
C ASP A 158 -22.19 5.20 -0.67
N LEU A 159 -21.20 4.97 0.20
CA LEU A 159 -19.76 5.07 -0.03
C LEU A 159 -19.03 3.98 0.76
N VAL A 160 -18.05 3.35 0.14
CA VAL A 160 -17.17 2.37 0.80
C VAL A 160 -15.70 2.75 0.61
N VAL A 161 -14.93 2.72 1.70
CA VAL A 161 -13.48 2.87 1.68
C VAL A 161 -12.82 1.55 2.12
N LEU A 162 -11.93 1.03 1.27
CA LEU A 162 -11.19 -0.20 1.53
C LEU A 162 -9.89 0.10 2.28
N GLY A 163 -9.86 -0.17 3.57
CA GLY A 163 -8.70 -0.10 4.46
C GLY A 163 -8.09 -1.48 4.74
N LEU A 164 -8.04 -2.37 3.74
CA LEU A 164 -7.67 -3.78 3.88
C LEU A 164 -6.16 -4.03 4.00
N GLY A 165 -5.38 -2.96 4.08
CA GLY A 165 -3.93 -3.03 4.10
C GLY A 165 -3.32 -3.02 2.71
N VAL A 166 -2.01 -3.33 2.65
CA VAL A 166 -1.22 -3.26 1.43
C VAL A 166 -0.46 -4.56 1.17
N GLY A 167 -0.19 -4.85 -0.09
CA GLY A 167 0.70 -5.91 -0.54
C GLY A 167 1.90 -5.34 -1.30
N PRO A 168 3.03 -6.05 -1.35
CA PRO A 168 4.24 -5.59 -2.02
C PRO A 168 4.05 -5.49 -3.53
N ASN A 169 4.60 -4.45 -4.16
CA ASN A 169 4.73 -4.35 -5.61
C ASN A 169 5.98 -5.10 -6.06
N ALA A 170 5.93 -6.44 -6.06
CA ALA A 170 7.04 -7.31 -6.41
C ALA A 170 6.87 -7.99 -7.78
N ASP A 171 5.93 -7.55 -8.60
CA ASP A 171 5.62 -8.20 -9.87
C ASP A 171 6.83 -8.15 -10.82
N LEU A 172 7.51 -7.01 -10.94
CA LEU A 172 8.75 -6.89 -11.72
C LEU A 172 9.85 -7.85 -11.24
N ALA A 173 10.01 -8.00 -9.94
CA ALA A 173 10.97 -8.91 -9.35
C ALA A 173 10.60 -10.38 -9.64
N ARG A 174 9.32 -10.71 -9.52
CA ARG A 174 8.79 -12.05 -9.81
C ARG A 174 8.99 -12.43 -11.27
N GLU A 175 8.62 -11.54 -12.19
CA GLU A 175 8.76 -11.76 -13.63
C GLU A 175 10.21 -11.86 -14.06
N ALA A 176 11.11 -11.19 -13.37
CA ALA A 176 12.55 -11.28 -13.59
C ALA A 176 13.19 -12.52 -12.92
N GLY A 177 12.44 -13.32 -12.16
CA GLY A 177 12.97 -14.51 -11.49
C GLY A 177 13.74 -14.24 -10.20
N LEU A 178 13.62 -13.04 -9.62
CA LEU A 178 14.23 -12.73 -8.32
C LEU A 178 13.58 -13.52 -7.20
N GLY A 179 14.36 -13.87 -6.18
CA GLY A 179 13.87 -14.58 -5.00
C GLY A 179 12.78 -13.78 -4.27
N LEU A 180 11.68 -14.46 -3.98
CA LEU A 180 10.58 -13.87 -3.22
C LEU A 180 10.49 -14.51 -1.83
N GLY A 181 10.08 -13.71 -0.85
CA GLY A 181 9.90 -14.07 0.54
C GLY A 181 8.45 -14.02 0.99
N VAL A 182 8.25 -13.67 2.24
CA VAL A 182 6.94 -13.65 2.90
C VAL A 182 5.95 -12.76 2.14
N ARG A 183 4.75 -13.28 1.91
CA ARG A 183 3.66 -12.61 1.17
C ARG A 183 4.03 -12.18 -0.26
N GLY A 184 5.03 -12.82 -0.86
CA GLY A 184 5.49 -12.49 -2.22
C GLY A 184 6.29 -11.19 -2.30
N SER A 185 6.81 -10.68 -1.18
CA SER A 185 7.76 -9.58 -1.16
C SER A 185 9.11 -9.96 -1.75
N VAL A 186 9.90 -9.01 -2.20
CA VAL A 186 11.26 -9.27 -2.66
C VAL A 186 12.10 -9.69 -1.46
N LYS A 187 12.73 -10.88 -1.56
CA LYS A 187 13.65 -11.37 -0.55
C LYS A 187 14.96 -10.60 -0.62
N VAL A 188 15.45 -10.13 0.52
CA VAL A 188 16.71 -9.40 0.64
C VAL A 188 17.51 -9.88 1.85
N ASP A 189 18.81 -9.70 1.79
CA ASP A 189 19.70 -9.89 2.95
C ASP A 189 19.78 -8.62 3.83
N GLU A 190 20.63 -8.65 4.85
CA GLU A 190 20.83 -7.52 5.77
C GLU A 190 21.42 -6.28 5.09
N GLN A 191 22.05 -6.44 3.93
CA GLN A 191 22.58 -5.37 3.10
C GLN A 191 21.62 -4.96 1.98
N LEU A 192 20.35 -5.42 2.05
CA LEU A 192 19.31 -5.17 1.07
C LEU A 192 19.59 -5.73 -0.34
N ARG A 193 20.53 -6.69 -0.44
CA ARG A 193 20.83 -7.36 -1.72
C ARG A 193 19.78 -8.42 -2.01
N THR A 194 19.37 -8.50 -3.27
CA THR A 194 18.47 -9.55 -3.77
C THR A 194 19.23 -10.83 -4.11
N SER A 195 18.53 -11.81 -4.64
CA SER A 195 19.16 -13.05 -5.16
C SER A 195 20.05 -12.83 -6.40
N GLU A 196 19.99 -11.66 -7.02
CA GLU A 196 20.76 -11.33 -8.24
C GLU A 196 21.84 -10.29 -7.94
N PRO A 197 23.13 -10.56 -8.26
CA PRO A 197 24.21 -9.64 -8.04
C PRO A 197 24.01 -8.27 -8.71
N GLY A 198 24.29 -7.19 -7.97
CA GLY A 198 24.12 -5.83 -8.46
C GLY A 198 22.68 -5.34 -8.49
N ILE A 199 21.74 -6.09 -7.86
CA ILE A 199 20.36 -5.67 -7.65
C ILE A 199 20.02 -5.66 -6.17
N TRP A 200 19.53 -4.53 -5.72
CA TRP A 200 19.04 -4.28 -4.35
C TRP A 200 17.54 -4.04 -4.38
N ALA A 201 16.90 -4.25 -3.25
CA ALA A 201 15.52 -3.83 -3.07
C ALA A 201 15.31 -3.23 -1.68
N ALA A 202 14.44 -2.19 -1.59
CA ALA A 202 14.16 -1.50 -0.34
C ALA A 202 12.72 -0.99 -0.27
N GLY A 203 12.25 -0.74 0.93
CA GLY A 203 10.90 -0.20 1.18
C GLY A 203 9.83 -1.28 1.22
N ASP A 204 8.58 -0.90 0.96
CA ASP A 204 7.39 -1.76 1.13
C ASP A 204 7.32 -2.95 0.16
N CYS A 205 8.14 -2.98 -0.87
CA CYS A 205 8.23 -4.12 -1.79
C CYS A 205 9.06 -5.28 -1.22
N THR A 206 9.82 -5.08 -0.13
CA THR A 206 10.70 -6.09 0.45
C THR A 206 10.08 -6.77 1.67
N GLU A 207 10.58 -7.96 2.02
CA GLU A 207 10.41 -8.49 3.35
C GLU A 207 11.29 -7.71 4.36
N SER A 208 10.89 -7.74 5.62
CA SER A 208 11.68 -7.24 6.74
C SER A 208 12.05 -8.38 7.65
N TYR A 209 13.14 -8.23 8.38
CA TYR A 209 13.54 -9.17 9.41
C TYR A 209 13.15 -8.61 10.79
N ASP A 210 12.35 -9.37 11.53
CA ASP A 210 12.04 -9.06 12.92
C ASP A 210 13.23 -9.45 13.77
N LEU A 211 13.95 -8.45 14.29
CA LEU A 211 15.16 -8.68 15.09
C LEU A 211 14.87 -9.34 16.45
N VAL A 212 13.67 -9.13 17.00
CA VAL A 212 13.26 -9.71 18.27
C VAL A 212 12.78 -11.15 18.06
N GLY A 213 11.87 -11.35 17.14
CA GLY A 213 11.35 -12.67 16.80
C GLY A 213 12.25 -13.51 15.91
N ARG A 214 13.36 -12.96 15.45
CA ARG A 214 14.36 -13.59 14.57
C ARG A 214 13.76 -14.32 13.36
N ARG A 215 12.79 -13.69 12.71
CA ARG A 215 12.07 -14.26 11.58
C ARG A 215 11.77 -13.22 10.50
N PRO A 216 11.71 -13.62 9.23
CA PRO A 216 11.25 -12.73 8.19
C PRO A 216 9.77 -12.41 8.39
N VAL A 217 9.41 -11.15 8.20
CA VAL A 217 8.03 -10.66 8.25
C VAL A 217 7.71 -9.90 6.98
N GLY A 218 6.55 -10.16 6.41
CA GLY A 218 6.04 -9.34 5.31
C GLY A 218 5.70 -7.96 5.87
N ARG A 219 6.21 -6.91 5.23
CA ARG A 219 5.91 -5.54 5.66
C ARG A 219 4.43 -5.24 5.46
N THR A 220 3.75 -5.05 6.56
CA THR A 220 2.41 -4.46 6.63
C THR A 220 2.43 -3.20 7.51
N ARG A 221 3.63 -2.78 7.94
CA ARG A 221 3.85 -1.61 8.78
C ARG A 221 4.78 -0.63 8.07
N PRO A 222 4.56 0.68 8.17
CA PRO A 222 5.58 1.65 7.86
C PRO A 222 6.69 1.52 8.91
N ALA A 223 7.68 0.70 8.64
CA ALA A 223 8.90 0.70 9.43
C ALA A 223 9.97 1.33 8.56
N ALA A 224 10.46 2.49 8.93
CA ALA A 224 11.72 2.97 8.43
C ALA A 224 12.78 1.94 8.88
N VAL A 225 13.31 1.16 7.93
CA VAL A 225 14.58 0.50 8.15
C VAL A 225 15.62 1.60 8.00
N VAL A 226 16.07 2.12 9.10
CA VAL A 226 17.34 2.80 9.15
C VAL A 226 18.36 1.66 9.15
N PRO A 227 19.18 1.50 8.10
CA PRO A 227 20.28 0.55 8.17
C PRO A 227 21.15 0.93 9.36
N PRO A 228 21.73 -0.05 10.10
CA PRO A 228 22.61 0.24 11.22
C PRO A 228 23.69 1.22 10.75
N ALA A 229 23.93 2.27 11.55
CA ALA A 229 24.99 3.23 11.28
C ALA A 229 26.31 2.45 11.17
N GLY A 230 26.90 2.42 9.99
CA GLY A 230 28.09 1.63 9.67
C GLY A 230 27.96 0.72 8.44
N SER A 231 26.76 0.41 7.96
CA SER A 231 26.57 -0.35 6.70
C SER A 231 26.65 0.53 5.44
N ALA A 232 26.91 1.82 5.60
CA ALA A 232 27.05 2.80 4.51
C ALA A 232 28.43 2.79 3.83
N SER A 233 29.25 1.78 4.03
CA SER A 233 30.41 1.51 3.20
C SER A 233 30.01 0.67 1.97
N SER A 234 28.87 0.96 1.39
CA SER A 234 28.51 0.44 0.08
C SER A 234 29.35 1.12 -0.98
N PRO A 235 29.86 0.39 -1.98
CA PRO A 235 30.72 0.92 -3.04
C PRO A 235 30.07 1.95 -3.96
N MET A 236 28.89 2.47 -3.62
CA MET A 236 28.23 3.54 -4.36
C MET A 236 28.95 4.90 -4.27
N VAL A 237 29.96 5.06 -3.41
CA VAL A 237 30.61 6.36 -3.18
C VAL A 237 32.01 6.41 -3.78
N GLU A 238 32.69 5.30 -4.06
CA GLU A 238 34.09 5.34 -4.49
C GLU A 238 34.36 5.25 -6.00
N SER A 239 33.35 4.98 -6.85
CA SER A 239 33.52 5.02 -8.31
C SER A 239 33.04 6.32 -8.98
N SER A 240 32.78 7.38 -8.22
CA SER A 240 32.00 8.53 -8.69
C SER A 240 32.78 9.75 -9.15
N GLY A 241 34.02 9.60 -9.55
CA GLY A 241 34.74 10.68 -10.26
C GLY A 241 34.05 11.15 -11.56
N GLY A 242 33.28 10.29 -12.21
CA GLY A 242 32.55 10.56 -13.47
C GLY A 242 31.11 11.06 -13.29
N LEU A 243 30.41 10.64 -12.23
CA LEU A 243 28.99 10.94 -12.06
C LEU A 243 28.73 12.38 -11.56
N ARG A 244 29.66 12.94 -10.77
CA ARG A 244 29.55 14.33 -10.29
C ARG A 244 29.55 15.38 -11.41
N ARG A 245 30.17 15.10 -12.56
CA ARG A 245 30.18 16.04 -13.71
C ARG A 245 28.90 16.00 -14.55
N ARG A 246 28.12 14.92 -14.48
CA ARG A 246 26.86 14.82 -15.27
C ARG A 246 25.63 15.33 -14.52
N LEU A 247 25.60 15.23 -13.20
CA LEU A 247 24.48 15.71 -12.40
C LEU A 247 24.43 17.24 -12.28
N ASN A 248 25.58 17.92 -12.38
CA ASN A 248 25.63 19.39 -12.27
C ASN A 248 25.29 20.13 -13.57
N ARG A 249 24.96 19.43 -14.66
CA ARG A 249 24.56 20.06 -15.95
C ARG A 249 23.08 19.86 -16.32
N ARG A 250 22.28 19.16 -15.50
CA ARG A 250 20.83 19.13 -15.73
C ARG A 250 20.13 19.83 -14.56
N ARG A 251 20.13 21.17 -14.64
CA ARG A 251 19.20 22.01 -13.88
C ARG A 251 17.78 21.51 -14.11
N THR A 252 17.15 21.12 -13.01
CA THR A 252 15.73 21.31 -12.71
C THR A 252 14.88 21.82 -13.87
N ARG A 253 14.13 20.95 -14.50
CA ARG A 253 12.79 21.29 -14.96
C ARG A 253 11.80 20.57 -14.03
N ARG A 254 11.22 21.34 -13.13
CA ARG A 254 9.95 20.99 -12.51
C ARG A 254 8.94 20.88 -13.65
N VAL A 255 8.26 19.77 -13.73
CA VAL A 255 7.01 19.65 -14.46
C VAL A 255 5.92 19.59 -13.40
N SER A 256 5.15 20.65 -13.39
CA SER A 256 3.87 20.80 -12.71
C SER A 256 2.89 19.72 -13.13
#